data_a12b2333ec4b24a4cd0649c511db6aea
#
_entry.id   a12b2333ec4b24a4cd0649c511db6aea
#
_cell.length_a   1.000
_cell.length_b   1.000
_cell.length_c   1.000
_cell.angle_alpha   90.00
_cell.angle_beta   90.00
_cell.angle_gamma   90.00
#
_symmetry.space_group_name_H-M   'P 1'
#
loop_
_entity.id
_entity.type
_entity.pdbx_description
1 polymer ?
#
loop_
_entity_poly.entity_id
_entity_poly.type
_entity_poly.pdbx_seq_one_letter_code
_entity_poly.pdbx_strand_id
1 'polypeptide(L)'
;MYSTPTIAGSRAGALIACAWASLMAIGEEGFKARVKLIMDATIDIAKGVSQIKGLRLLGCDPSPHAMIVCFAPCDGVNLDIYQVAGKMSKEGWSLNSLQNPASIHLCVTLKTVEHKVQFLADLNDAVKDLLSNPVEKKEGSSAAIYGATGSLPAGPVNELLKVYTDVTLSC
;
A
#
# COMPACT_ATOMS: atom_id res chain seq x y z
N MET A 1 11.76 4.10 -4.66
CA MET A 1 13.08 3.48 -4.87
C MET A 1 12.99 2.05 -4.37
N TYR A 2 13.40 1.09 -5.19
CA TYR A 2 13.28 -0.34 -4.86
C TYR A 2 14.52 -1.08 -5.40
N SER A 3 15.12 -1.89 -4.57
CA SER A 3 16.24 -2.76 -4.96
C SER A 3 16.09 -4.10 -4.27
N THR A 4 16.14 -5.18 -5.05
CA THR A 4 16.13 -6.56 -4.54
C THR A 4 17.33 -7.29 -5.11
N PRO A 5 18.40 -7.43 -4.35
CA PRO A 5 19.63 -8.10 -4.81
C PRO A 5 19.46 -9.61 -4.75
N THR A 6 18.64 -10.17 -5.63
CA THR A 6 18.47 -11.63 -5.69
C THR A 6 18.24 -12.10 -7.11
N ILE A 7 18.88 -13.21 -7.42
CA ILE A 7 18.64 -13.99 -8.64
C ILE A 7 17.83 -15.21 -8.23
N ALA A 8 16.69 -15.40 -8.88
CA ALA A 8 15.83 -16.55 -8.62
C ALA A 8 16.55 -17.84 -9.02
N GLY A 9 16.85 -18.68 -8.04
CA GLY A 9 17.40 -20.01 -8.23
C GLY A 9 16.34 -21.10 -8.25
N SER A 10 16.74 -22.34 -8.02
CA SER A 10 15.85 -23.49 -7.89
C SER A 10 14.81 -23.30 -6.80
N ARG A 11 13.62 -23.84 -7.00
CA ARG A 11 12.53 -23.85 -6.02
C ARG A 11 12.26 -25.25 -5.52
N ALA A 12 11.93 -25.37 -4.22
CA ALA A 12 11.52 -26.65 -3.66
C ALA A 12 10.24 -27.15 -4.32
N GLY A 13 10.24 -28.42 -4.77
CA GLY A 13 9.08 -29.04 -5.41
C GLY A 13 7.82 -29.03 -4.52
N ALA A 14 7.99 -29.04 -3.20
CA ALA A 14 6.90 -28.93 -2.24
C ALA A 14 6.11 -27.61 -2.41
N LEU A 15 6.77 -26.47 -2.66
CA LEU A 15 6.09 -25.18 -2.90
C LEU A 15 5.26 -25.22 -4.20
N ILE A 16 5.78 -25.87 -5.23
CA ILE A 16 5.07 -26.06 -6.51
C ILE A 16 3.83 -26.94 -6.29
N ALA A 17 3.99 -28.06 -5.55
CA ALA A 17 2.89 -28.97 -5.23
C ALA A 17 1.81 -28.28 -4.37
N CYS A 18 2.19 -27.46 -3.39
CA CYS A 18 1.25 -26.67 -2.58
C CYS A 18 0.47 -25.66 -3.43
N ALA A 19 1.13 -24.97 -4.34
CA ALA A 19 0.48 -24.03 -5.26
C ALA A 19 -0.54 -24.78 -6.15
N TRP A 20 -0.12 -25.89 -6.76
CA TRP A 20 -1.02 -26.72 -7.56
C TRP A 20 -2.21 -27.24 -6.75
N ALA A 21 -1.97 -27.81 -5.57
CA ALA A 21 -3.04 -28.30 -4.70
C ALA A 21 -4.04 -27.20 -4.31
N SER A 22 -3.55 -25.99 -4.01
CA SER A 22 -4.41 -24.84 -3.70
C SER A 22 -5.27 -24.41 -4.91
N LEU A 23 -4.67 -24.38 -6.11
CA LEU A 23 -5.40 -24.08 -7.34
C LEU A 23 -6.50 -25.10 -7.61
N MET A 24 -6.18 -26.39 -7.48
CA MET A 24 -7.14 -27.49 -7.69
C MET A 24 -8.24 -27.50 -6.63
N ALA A 25 -7.90 -27.24 -5.36
CA ALA A 25 -8.86 -27.25 -4.27
C ALA A 25 -9.87 -26.10 -4.36
N ILE A 26 -9.44 -24.93 -4.82
CA ILE A 26 -10.31 -23.75 -4.98
C ILE A 26 -11.12 -23.86 -6.28
N GLY A 27 -10.50 -24.30 -7.35
CA GLY A 27 -11.09 -24.41 -8.68
C GLY A 27 -11.47 -23.07 -9.31
N GLU A 28 -11.88 -23.10 -10.55
CA GLU A 28 -12.26 -21.89 -11.31
C GLU A 28 -13.41 -21.11 -10.66
N GLU A 29 -14.48 -21.81 -10.31
CA GLU A 29 -15.65 -21.17 -9.71
C GLU A 29 -15.36 -20.60 -8.32
N GLY A 30 -14.51 -21.27 -7.54
CA GLY A 30 -14.07 -20.75 -6.26
C GLY A 30 -13.23 -19.48 -6.39
N PHE A 31 -12.35 -19.40 -7.39
CA PHE A 31 -11.61 -18.16 -7.68
C PHE A 31 -12.52 -17.05 -8.16
N LYS A 32 -13.44 -17.31 -9.10
CA LYS A 32 -14.40 -16.32 -9.59
C LYS A 32 -15.24 -15.72 -8.46
N ALA A 33 -15.77 -16.56 -7.57
CA ALA A 33 -16.57 -16.12 -6.43
C ALA A 33 -15.75 -15.21 -5.49
N ARG A 34 -14.51 -15.61 -5.16
CA ARG A 34 -13.62 -14.82 -4.28
C ARG A 34 -13.22 -13.50 -4.92
N VAL A 35 -12.85 -13.51 -6.20
CA VAL A 35 -12.48 -12.29 -6.94
C VAL A 35 -13.66 -11.32 -7.00
N LYS A 36 -14.88 -11.82 -7.23
CA LYS A 36 -16.08 -10.98 -7.21
C LYS A 36 -16.24 -10.27 -5.87
N LEU A 37 -16.15 -10.97 -4.75
CA LEU A 37 -16.25 -10.38 -3.41
C LEU A 37 -15.18 -9.31 -3.17
N ILE A 38 -13.93 -9.60 -3.57
CA ILE A 38 -12.81 -8.68 -3.43
C ILE A 38 -13.03 -7.42 -4.29
N MET A 39 -13.46 -7.58 -5.55
CA MET A 39 -13.67 -6.44 -6.45
C MET A 39 -14.86 -5.59 -6.00
N ASP A 40 -15.96 -6.19 -5.56
CA ASP A 40 -17.10 -5.47 -5.00
C ASP A 40 -16.66 -4.64 -3.78
N ALA A 41 -15.88 -5.24 -2.87
CA ALA A 41 -15.35 -4.51 -1.71
C ALA A 41 -14.34 -3.42 -2.11
N THR A 42 -13.52 -3.67 -3.14
CA THR A 42 -12.56 -2.67 -3.64
C THR A 42 -13.29 -1.43 -4.17
N ILE A 43 -14.38 -1.62 -4.91
CA ILE A 43 -15.21 -0.53 -5.41
C ILE A 43 -15.86 0.25 -4.25
N ASP A 44 -16.39 -0.46 -3.25
CA ASP A 44 -17.00 0.16 -2.08
C ASP A 44 -15.97 0.98 -1.27
N ILE A 45 -14.77 0.42 -1.06
CA ILE A 45 -13.68 1.12 -0.37
C ILE A 45 -13.24 2.35 -1.15
N ALA A 46 -13.06 2.24 -2.48
CA ALA A 46 -12.69 3.38 -3.31
C ALA A 46 -13.73 4.50 -3.24
N LYS A 47 -15.03 4.17 -3.32
CA LYS A 47 -16.11 5.14 -3.11
C LYS A 47 -16.05 5.77 -1.72
N GLY A 48 -15.83 4.98 -0.68
CA GLY A 48 -15.70 5.48 0.69
C GLY A 48 -14.51 6.43 0.84
N VAL A 49 -13.35 6.08 0.31
CA VAL A 49 -12.15 6.94 0.33
C VAL A 49 -12.38 8.26 -0.39
N SER A 50 -13.09 8.26 -1.54
CA SER A 50 -13.40 9.49 -2.28
C SER A 50 -14.31 10.46 -1.52
N GLN A 51 -15.02 9.99 -0.50
CA GLN A 51 -15.88 10.81 0.36
C GLN A 51 -15.12 11.38 1.59
N ILE A 52 -13.90 10.91 1.86
CA ILE A 52 -13.10 11.41 2.98
C ILE A 52 -12.47 12.75 2.57
N LYS A 53 -12.83 13.81 3.27
CA LYS A 53 -12.30 15.15 3.02
C LYS A 53 -10.78 15.19 3.18
N GLY A 54 -10.11 15.68 2.15
CA GLY A 54 -8.64 15.81 2.15
C GLY A 54 -7.92 14.68 1.42
N LEU A 55 -8.62 13.61 1.00
CA LEU A 55 -8.07 12.52 0.21
C LEU A 55 -8.60 12.55 -1.24
N ARG A 56 -7.77 12.08 -2.17
CA ARG A 56 -8.13 11.81 -3.57
C ARG A 56 -7.65 10.42 -3.97
N LEU A 57 -8.40 9.76 -4.83
CA LEU A 57 -8.01 8.47 -5.42
C LEU A 57 -6.96 8.68 -6.51
N LEU A 58 -6.10 7.67 -6.68
CA LEU A 58 -5.13 7.58 -7.77
C LEU A 58 -5.38 6.31 -8.58
N GLY A 59 -5.39 6.43 -9.92
CA GLY A 59 -5.51 5.29 -10.82
C GLY A 59 -6.86 4.57 -10.79
N CYS A 60 -7.92 5.23 -10.31
CA CYS A 60 -9.26 4.66 -10.17
C CYS A 60 -10.29 5.38 -11.07
N ASP A 61 -9.96 5.66 -12.32
CA ASP A 61 -10.89 6.34 -13.24
C ASP A 61 -11.36 5.36 -14.33
N PRO A 62 -12.67 5.07 -14.45
CA PRO A 62 -13.78 5.48 -13.58
C PRO A 62 -13.95 4.61 -12.31
N SER A 63 -13.24 3.49 -12.20
CA SER A 63 -13.30 2.57 -11.06
C SER A 63 -12.00 1.77 -10.93
N PRO A 64 -11.73 1.15 -9.78
CA PRO A 64 -10.58 0.26 -9.62
C PRO A 64 -10.58 -0.87 -10.66
N HIS A 65 -9.43 -1.08 -11.31
CA HIS A 65 -9.23 -2.16 -12.28
C HIS A 65 -8.57 -3.40 -11.67
N ALA A 66 -8.16 -3.32 -10.42
CA ALA A 66 -7.52 -4.38 -9.66
C ALA A 66 -7.94 -4.30 -8.19
N MET A 67 -7.57 -5.29 -7.41
CA MET A 67 -7.83 -5.36 -5.97
C MET A 67 -6.95 -4.43 -5.14
N ILE A 68 -6.76 -3.20 -5.62
CA ILE A 68 -5.90 -2.18 -5.01
C ILE A 68 -6.67 -0.85 -4.99
N VAL A 69 -6.65 -0.18 -3.83
CA VAL A 69 -7.14 1.18 -3.69
C VAL A 69 -5.96 2.07 -3.29
N CYS A 70 -5.56 2.94 -4.21
CA CYS A 70 -4.48 3.90 -4.01
C CYS A 70 -5.06 5.30 -3.80
N PHE A 71 -4.54 6.03 -2.82
CA PHE A 71 -5.00 7.38 -2.51
C PHE A 71 -3.88 8.27 -1.97
N ALA A 72 -4.07 9.57 -2.17
CA ALA A 72 -3.13 10.63 -1.80
C ALA A 72 -3.89 11.79 -1.17
N PRO A 73 -3.20 12.76 -0.54
CA PRO A 73 -3.82 14.03 -0.16
C PRO A 73 -4.33 14.79 -1.40
N CYS A 74 -5.42 15.52 -1.23
CA CYS A 74 -5.84 16.51 -2.23
C CYS A 74 -4.80 17.61 -2.38
N ASP A 75 -4.72 18.21 -3.56
CA ASP A 75 -3.80 19.31 -3.82
C ASP A 75 -4.13 20.50 -2.91
N GLY A 76 -3.11 21.09 -2.30
CA GLY A 76 -3.26 22.20 -1.36
C GLY A 76 -3.68 21.83 0.07
N VAL A 77 -3.91 20.55 0.35
CA VAL A 77 -4.20 20.07 1.72
C VAL A 77 -2.88 19.73 2.42
N ASN A 78 -2.65 20.36 3.58
CA ASN A 78 -1.49 20.06 4.42
C ASN A 78 -1.73 18.76 5.21
N LEU A 79 -1.63 17.62 4.55
CA LEU A 79 -1.77 16.30 5.14
C LEU A 79 -0.59 15.42 4.72
N ASP A 80 0.16 14.92 5.68
CA ASP A 80 1.23 13.94 5.42
C ASP A 80 0.61 12.53 5.36
N ILE A 81 0.55 11.97 4.15
CA ILE A 81 -0.05 10.66 3.89
C ILE A 81 0.69 9.52 4.61
N TYR A 82 1.99 9.66 4.87
CA TYR A 82 2.76 8.65 5.58
C TYR A 82 2.45 8.64 7.08
N GLN A 83 2.06 9.79 7.65
CA GLN A 83 1.54 9.83 9.02
C GLN A 83 0.16 9.16 9.12
N VAL A 84 -0.67 9.29 8.07
CA VAL A 84 -1.93 8.52 7.97
C VAL A 84 -1.63 7.03 8.00
N ALA A 85 -0.68 6.55 7.16
CA ALA A 85 -0.26 5.15 7.17
C ALA A 85 0.24 4.70 8.54
N GLY A 86 1.00 5.54 9.24
CA GLY A 86 1.49 5.27 10.60
C GLY A 86 0.38 5.13 11.64
N LYS A 87 -0.69 5.94 11.55
CA LYS A 87 -1.87 5.80 12.41
C LYS A 87 -2.65 4.53 12.10
N MET A 88 -2.92 4.28 10.81
CA MET A 88 -3.60 3.07 10.36
C MET A 88 -2.86 1.80 10.77
N SER A 89 -1.52 1.84 10.76
CA SER A 89 -0.70 0.71 11.23
C SER A 89 -0.88 0.42 12.72
N LYS A 90 -1.13 1.43 13.55
CA LYS A 90 -1.42 1.24 14.99
C LYS A 90 -2.77 0.56 15.21
N GLU A 91 -3.73 0.79 14.32
CA GLU A 91 -5.03 0.11 14.30
C GLU A 91 -4.97 -1.29 13.65
N GLY A 92 -3.77 -1.74 13.26
CA GLY A 92 -3.54 -3.07 12.69
C GLY A 92 -3.70 -3.16 11.16
N TRP A 93 -3.87 -2.04 10.46
CA TRP A 93 -3.95 -2.02 9.00
C TRP A 93 -2.56 -2.00 8.36
N SER A 94 -2.38 -2.83 7.34
CA SER A 94 -1.15 -2.87 6.53
C SER A 94 -1.37 -2.09 5.22
N LEU A 95 -0.76 -0.92 5.13
CA LEU A 95 -0.77 -0.06 3.95
C LEU A 95 0.65 0.05 3.38
N ASN A 96 0.76 0.11 2.07
CA ASN A 96 2.04 0.26 1.40
C ASN A 96 2.24 1.72 0.98
N SER A 97 3.40 2.27 1.32
CA SER A 97 3.77 3.63 0.96
C SER A 97 4.36 3.70 -0.44
N LEU A 98 3.94 4.70 -1.20
CA LEU A 98 4.39 4.98 -2.56
C LEU A 98 4.99 6.39 -2.64
N GLN A 99 5.76 6.64 -3.70
CA GLN A 99 6.44 7.91 -3.98
C GLN A 99 6.12 8.37 -5.40
N ASN A 100 6.17 9.69 -5.61
CA ASN A 100 6.00 10.31 -6.93
C ASN A 100 4.69 9.96 -7.66
N PRO A 101 3.54 10.40 -7.12
CA PRO A 101 3.33 11.25 -5.95
C PRO A 101 3.35 10.48 -4.62
N ALA A 102 3.56 11.20 -3.52
CA ALA A 102 3.41 10.65 -2.17
C ALA A 102 1.99 10.12 -1.98
N SER A 103 1.88 8.83 -1.75
CA SER A 103 0.59 8.13 -1.67
C SER A 103 0.72 6.83 -0.88
N ILE A 104 -0.42 6.25 -0.55
CA ILE A 104 -0.50 4.92 0.06
C ILE A 104 -1.54 4.08 -0.66
N HIS A 105 -1.38 2.76 -0.60
CA HIS A 105 -2.38 1.86 -1.15
C HIS A 105 -2.71 0.72 -0.21
N LEU A 106 -3.96 0.28 -0.29
CA LEU A 106 -4.47 -0.93 0.33
C LEU A 106 -4.59 -2.02 -0.73
N CYS A 107 -4.02 -3.20 -0.47
CA CYS A 107 -4.34 -4.41 -1.22
C CYS A 107 -5.57 -5.06 -0.59
N VAL A 108 -6.66 -5.12 -1.33
CA VAL A 108 -7.92 -5.69 -0.84
C VAL A 108 -7.88 -7.21 -0.94
N THR A 109 -8.18 -7.88 0.17
CA THR A 109 -8.19 -9.33 0.30
C THR A 109 -9.53 -9.79 0.87
N LEU A 110 -9.79 -11.09 0.92
CA LEU A 110 -11.01 -11.62 1.57
C LEU A 110 -11.14 -11.15 3.03
N LYS A 111 -10.01 -11.05 3.75
CA LYS A 111 -10.02 -10.50 5.12
C LYS A 111 -10.47 -9.04 5.15
N THR A 112 -10.06 -8.24 4.17
CA THR A 112 -10.46 -6.83 4.06
C THR A 112 -11.96 -6.70 3.76
N VAL A 113 -12.54 -7.65 3.00
CA VAL A 113 -13.99 -7.65 2.68
C VAL A 113 -14.84 -7.59 3.94
N GLU A 114 -14.49 -8.39 4.95
CA GLU A 114 -15.22 -8.47 6.23
C GLU A 114 -15.09 -7.19 7.06
N HIS A 115 -14.00 -6.45 6.91
CA HIS A 115 -13.66 -5.30 7.75
C HIS A 115 -13.65 -3.95 6.99
N LYS A 116 -14.23 -3.89 5.77
CA LYS A 116 -14.19 -2.69 4.93
C LYS A 116 -14.82 -1.44 5.58
N VAL A 117 -15.88 -1.63 6.38
CA VAL A 117 -16.55 -0.52 7.08
C VAL A 117 -15.64 0.03 8.18
N GLN A 118 -15.00 -0.85 8.94
CA GLN A 118 -14.06 -0.45 9.99
C GLN A 118 -12.85 0.26 9.39
N PHE A 119 -12.31 -0.25 8.28
CA PHE A 119 -11.21 0.40 7.56
C PHE A 119 -11.54 1.86 7.20
N LEU A 120 -12.72 2.10 6.64
CA LEU A 120 -13.15 3.46 6.26
C LEU A 120 -13.36 4.37 7.46
N ALA A 121 -13.87 3.83 8.56
CA ALA A 121 -14.04 4.58 9.80
C ALA A 121 -12.69 5.00 10.39
N ASP A 122 -11.75 4.04 10.55
CA ASP A 122 -10.42 4.28 11.08
C ASP A 122 -9.63 5.26 10.20
N LEU A 123 -9.74 5.12 8.87
CA LEU A 123 -9.10 6.02 7.92
C LEU A 123 -9.64 7.45 8.03
N ASN A 124 -10.95 7.61 8.11
CA ASN A 124 -11.59 8.91 8.26
C ASN A 124 -11.16 9.60 9.58
N ASP A 125 -11.10 8.83 10.66
CA ASP A 125 -10.70 9.35 11.97
C ASP A 125 -9.20 9.71 12.01
N ALA A 126 -8.34 8.88 11.39
CA ALA A 126 -6.92 9.17 11.24
C ALA A 126 -6.68 10.47 10.46
N VAL A 127 -7.41 10.68 9.35
CA VAL A 127 -7.31 11.89 8.53
C VAL A 127 -7.83 13.12 9.28
N LYS A 128 -8.99 13.01 9.93
CA LYS A 128 -9.56 14.13 10.73
C LYS A 128 -8.63 14.58 11.84
N ASP A 129 -8.06 13.63 12.57
CA ASP A 129 -7.16 13.96 13.67
C ASP A 129 -5.89 14.66 13.16
N LEU A 130 -5.28 14.19 12.06
CA LEU A 130 -4.10 14.84 11.48
C LEU A 130 -4.38 16.21 10.86
N LEU A 131 -5.58 16.44 10.32
CA LEU A 131 -5.99 17.75 9.82
C LEU A 131 -6.25 18.74 10.96
N SER A 132 -6.79 18.26 12.10
CA SER A 132 -7.07 19.09 13.28
C SER A 132 -5.82 19.35 14.12
N ASN A 133 -4.91 18.40 14.18
CA ASN A 133 -3.69 18.43 14.99
C ASN A 133 -2.48 18.09 14.11
N PRO A 134 -1.98 19.01 13.27
CA PRO A 134 -0.81 18.75 12.46
C PRO A 134 0.39 18.41 13.35
N VAL A 135 0.82 17.16 13.32
CA VAL A 135 1.99 16.71 14.11
C VAL A 135 3.25 17.07 13.34
N GLU A 136 4.21 17.73 14.00
CA GLU A 136 5.54 17.92 13.42
C GLU A 136 6.16 16.58 13.01
N LYS A 137 6.89 16.58 11.89
CA LYS A 137 7.56 15.38 11.36
C LYS A 137 8.49 14.82 12.42
N LYS A 138 8.13 13.69 13.03
CA LYS A 138 9.03 13.00 13.96
C LYS A 138 10.15 12.33 13.17
N GLU A 139 11.39 12.69 13.47
CA GLU A 139 12.57 11.98 12.99
C GLU A 139 12.51 10.50 13.40
N GLY A 140 12.87 9.59 12.47
CA GLY A 140 12.92 8.15 12.71
C GLY A 140 11.66 7.35 12.43
N SER A 141 10.59 7.96 11.94
CA SER A 141 9.39 7.25 11.46
C SER A 141 9.53 6.82 9.99
N SER A 142 8.75 5.81 9.56
CA SER A 142 8.63 5.45 8.13
C SER A 142 8.29 6.68 7.29
N ALA A 143 7.48 7.60 7.81
CA ALA A 143 7.15 8.89 7.21
C ALA A 143 8.41 9.76 6.95
N ALA A 144 9.38 9.75 7.85
CA ALA A 144 10.63 10.50 7.67
C ALA A 144 11.48 9.89 6.55
N ILE A 145 11.57 8.56 6.47
CA ILE A 145 12.35 7.84 5.44
C ILE A 145 11.74 8.07 4.06
N TYR A 146 10.44 7.83 3.90
CA TYR A 146 9.77 8.01 2.60
C TYR A 146 9.65 9.47 2.18
N GLY A 147 9.47 10.39 3.12
CA GLY A 147 9.46 11.83 2.87
C GLY A 147 10.83 12.36 2.48
N ALA A 148 11.91 11.88 3.10
CA ALA A 148 13.29 12.27 2.78
C ALA A 148 13.73 11.77 1.40
N THR A 149 13.38 10.53 1.03
CA THR A 149 13.76 9.94 -0.26
C THR A 149 13.14 10.68 -1.45
N GLY A 150 11.97 11.30 -1.29
CA GLY A 150 11.35 12.13 -2.33
C GLY A 150 12.06 13.48 -2.56
N SER A 151 12.84 13.95 -1.60
CA SER A 151 13.58 15.24 -1.66
C SER A 151 15.07 15.07 -2.04
N LEU A 152 15.60 13.86 -2.05
CA LEU A 152 17.00 13.61 -2.39
C LEU A 152 17.22 13.62 -3.91
N PRO A 153 18.33 14.20 -4.39
CA PRO A 153 18.72 14.10 -5.80
C PRO A 153 18.85 12.64 -6.24
N ALA A 154 18.39 12.31 -7.44
CA ALA A 154 18.41 10.94 -7.96
C ALA A 154 19.82 10.33 -8.07
N GLY A 155 20.83 11.16 -8.35
CA GLY A 155 22.22 10.71 -8.51
C GLY A 155 22.80 10.01 -7.28
N PRO A 156 22.91 10.67 -6.12
CA PRO A 156 23.44 10.07 -4.89
C PRO A 156 22.66 8.84 -4.44
N VAL A 157 21.35 8.84 -4.64
CA VAL A 157 20.48 7.71 -4.31
C VAL A 157 20.78 6.50 -5.20
N ASN A 158 20.98 6.69 -6.50
CA ASN A 158 21.31 5.60 -7.42
C ASN A 158 22.70 5.00 -7.10
N GLU A 159 23.66 5.84 -6.75
CA GLU A 159 25.00 5.35 -6.35
C GLU A 159 24.93 4.55 -5.03
N LEU A 160 24.14 5.01 -4.05
CA LEU A 160 23.95 4.26 -2.81
C LEU A 160 23.29 2.89 -3.06
N LEU A 161 22.32 2.81 -3.99
CA LEU A 161 21.71 1.55 -4.36
C LEU A 161 22.65 0.59 -5.05
N LYS A 162 23.55 1.10 -5.93
CA LYS A 162 24.61 0.28 -6.54
C LYS A 162 25.52 -0.32 -5.48
N VAL A 163 26.04 0.53 -4.58
CA VAL A 163 26.90 0.09 -3.48
C VAL A 163 26.20 -0.93 -2.60
N TYR A 164 24.94 -0.69 -2.23
CA TYR A 164 24.14 -1.65 -1.46
C TYR A 164 24.00 -2.99 -2.19
N THR A 165 23.70 -2.95 -3.49
CA THR A 165 23.55 -4.17 -4.30
C THR A 165 24.89 -4.91 -4.43
N ASP A 166 25.98 -4.21 -4.66
CA ASP A 166 27.32 -4.79 -4.75
C ASP A 166 27.73 -5.47 -3.44
N VAL A 167 27.52 -4.79 -2.31
CA VAL A 167 27.84 -5.36 -0.98
C VAL A 167 27.00 -6.60 -0.68
N THR A 168 25.72 -6.60 -1.06
CA THR A 168 24.84 -7.74 -0.79
C THR A 168 25.04 -8.92 -1.73
N LEU A 169 25.65 -8.72 -2.90
CA LEU A 169 25.96 -9.76 -3.86
C LEU A 169 27.42 -10.26 -3.79
N SER A 170 28.28 -9.58 -3.03
CA SER A 170 29.72 -9.89 -2.93
C SER A 170 30.05 -10.91 -1.80
N CYS A 171 29.11 -11.83 -1.48
CA CYS A 171 29.35 -12.92 -0.52
C CYS A 171 30.07 -14.10 -1.12
#